data_b6e08f21756ee9921540c2ba622f79b0
#
_entry.id   b6e08f21756ee9921540c2ba622f79b0
#
_cell.length_a   1.000
_cell.length_b   1.000
_cell.length_c   1.000
_cell.angle_alpha   90.00
_cell.angle_beta   90.00
_cell.angle_gamma   90.00
#
_symmetry.space_group_name_H-M   'P 1'
#
loop_
_entity.id
_entity.type
_entity.pdbx_description
1 polymer ?
#
loop_
_entity_poly.entity_id
_entity_poly.type
_entity_poly.pdbx_seq_one_letter_code
_entity_poly.pdbx_strand_id
1 'polypeptide(L)'
;MVQSNFDIIVVGAGNAALCAAIAAREKGASVLVLERGPKQKRGGNSFFTDGAIRTAYNGLDDIRKIIPSITDEEAEKIHVPVYSETEYYDDLMRVTKGQSNPQLAKQLVTQSYKTIQWMQGHGIEFELNYENQSFEKDGKRIFWGGLPLKTNDKGVGLIRKLNERVIELGIEVWYETRATELKLENNQIKSIVVQQEGKELTINTTSIVLACGGFEADKKLRSEFIGEEWNAAIVRGTEYNTGDGLTMALAVGAQKYGQWSGCHSIGTDYNAPKVGDFTKPGDIFKKHSYPLSIMLNKDGNRFVDEGADFRNYTYAKYGREILKQPDHVAYQIYDSQVRPYLRKEYDLEEATIYQADTLEELANLLPVNQAQFLKTIEEYNHSVQEGNYNPTEKDGKGTDGITPPKSNWALRIEQGPFYAFPVTCGITFSFGGIHVNTVGEVLNEEEAPIAGLFAAGEMVGGIFYENYPGGSGLMSGSVYGKLAGTSAASYALENRRDTVTQ
;
A
#
# COMPACT_ATOMS: atom_id res chain seq x y z
N MET A 1 13.93 37.14 -1.52
CA MET A 1 13.22 37.05 -0.24
C MET A 1 12.35 35.79 -0.34
N VAL A 2 12.52 34.83 0.56
CA VAL A 2 11.65 33.65 0.64
C VAL A 2 10.27 34.14 1.06
N GLN A 3 9.22 33.75 0.34
CA GLN A 3 7.85 34.06 0.73
C GLN A 3 7.58 33.39 2.09
N SER A 4 7.30 34.19 3.13
CA SER A 4 7.10 33.66 4.48
C SER A 4 5.67 33.26 4.81
N ASN A 5 4.73 33.49 3.90
CA ASN A 5 3.31 33.23 4.08
C ASN A 5 2.76 32.44 2.89
N PHE A 6 2.16 31.29 3.17
CA PHE A 6 1.40 30.47 2.23
C PHE A 6 -0.02 30.26 2.76
N ASP A 7 -1.00 30.20 1.87
CA ASP A 7 -2.36 29.83 2.27
C ASP A 7 -2.38 28.42 2.85
N ILE A 8 -1.62 27.51 2.24
CA ILE A 8 -1.58 26.09 2.62
C ILE A 8 -0.14 25.59 2.65
N ILE A 9 0.18 24.81 3.66
CA ILE A 9 1.37 23.96 3.69
C ILE A 9 0.96 22.50 3.67
N VAL A 10 1.50 21.73 2.72
CA VAL A 10 1.35 20.27 2.61
C VAL A 10 2.62 19.60 3.12
N VAL A 11 2.52 18.74 4.12
CA VAL A 11 3.65 18.02 4.70
C VAL A 11 3.75 16.62 4.08
N GLY A 12 4.85 16.35 3.39
CA GLY A 12 5.13 15.15 2.60
C GLY A 12 5.11 15.41 1.09
N ALA A 13 5.74 14.53 0.31
CA ALA A 13 5.75 14.54 -1.17
C ALA A 13 5.44 13.15 -1.77
N GLY A 14 4.65 12.34 -1.08
CA GLY A 14 4.06 11.10 -1.60
C GLY A 14 2.78 11.37 -2.40
N ASN A 15 2.13 10.29 -2.87
CA ASN A 15 0.90 10.37 -3.66
C ASN A 15 -0.19 11.26 -3.01
N ALA A 16 -0.50 11.03 -1.73
CA ALA A 16 -1.53 11.79 -1.03
C ALA A 16 -1.21 13.29 -0.94
N ALA A 17 0.05 13.61 -0.62
CA ALA A 17 0.51 14.99 -0.48
C ALA A 17 0.47 15.74 -1.82
N LEU A 18 0.96 15.13 -2.89
CA LEU A 18 0.97 15.76 -4.21
C LEU A 18 -0.45 15.91 -4.78
N CYS A 19 -1.35 14.95 -4.53
CA CYS A 19 -2.77 15.09 -4.85
C CYS A 19 -3.41 16.26 -4.06
N ALA A 20 -3.08 16.41 -2.77
CA ALA A 20 -3.57 17.53 -1.96
C ALA A 20 -3.06 18.88 -2.47
N ALA A 21 -1.77 18.96 -2.79
CA ALA A 21 -1.16 20.19 -3.30
C ALA A 21 -1.77 20.62 -4.65
N ILE A 22 -1.97 19.68 -5.58
CA ILE A 22 -2.59 19.94 -6.88
C ILE A 22 -4.03 20.41 -6.69
N ALA A 23 -4.84 19.69 -5.90
CA ALA A 23 -6.25 20.05 -5.66
C ALA A 23 -6.39 21.41 -4.97
N ALA A 24 -5.51 21.73 -4.03
CA ALA A 24 -5.49 23.04 -3.38
C ALA A 24 -5.12 24.17 -4.37
N ARG A 25 -4.14 23.94 -5.22
CA ARG A 25 -3.72 24.91 -6.23
C ARG A 25 -4.78 25.18 -7.28
N GLU A 26 -5.56 24.17 -7.68
CA GLU A 26 -6.72 24.32 -8.57
C GLU A 26 -7.78 25.27 -8.01
N LYS A 27 -7.91 25.37 -6.68
CA LYS A 27 -8.79 26.33 -6.00
C LYS A 27 -8.22 27.75 -5.94
N GLY A 28 -6.96 27.94 -6.37
CA GLY A 28 -6.31 29.24 -6.39
C GLY A 28 -5.51 29.58 -5.14
N ALA A 29 -5.35 28.64 -4.21
CA ALA A 29 -4.51 28.85 -3.02
C ALA A 29 -3.00 28.87 -3.39
N SER A 30 -2.21 29.64 -2.62
CA SER A 30 -0.75 29.53 -2.61
C SER A 30 -0.33 28.32 -1.76
N VAL A 31 0.46 27.42 -2.35
CA VAL A 31 0.78 26.12 -1.75
C VAL A 31 2.28 25.93 -1.63
N LEU A 32 2.76 25.51 -0.46
CA LEU A 32 4.11 25.02 -0.22
C LEU A 32 4.04 23.53 0.15
N VAL A 33 4.87 22.71 -0.50
CA VAL A 33 5.07 21.29 -0.12
C VAL A 33 6.39 21.16 0.64
N LEU A 34 6.35 20.49 1.79
CA LEU A 34 7.53 20.21 2.62
C LEU A 34 7.89 18.73 2.53
N GLU A 35 9.08 18.41 2.02
CA GLU A 35 9.63 17.06 1.98
C GLU A 35 10.90 16.97 2.82
N ARG A 36 10.93 16.04 3.78
CA ARG A 36 12.11 15.87 4.65
C ARG A 36 13.28 15.20 3.98
N GLY A 37 13.01 14.34 2.98
CA GLY A 37 14.04 13.67 2.19
C GLY A 37 14.64 14.57 1.11
N PRO A 38 15.82 14.21 0.58
CA PRO A 38 16.40 14.89 -0.56
C PRO A 38 15.57 14.64 -1.82
N LYS A 39 15.65 15.54 -2.79
CA LYS A 39 14.89 15.50 -4.05
C LYS A 39 14.98 14.14 -4.77
N GLN A 40 16.11 13.47 -4.69
CA GLN A 40 16.37 12.18 -5.33
C GLN A 40 15.63 11.03 -4.64
N LYS A 41 15.24 11.19 -3.37
CA LYS A 41 14.51 10.21 -2.56
C LYS A 41 13.06 10.63 -2.26
N ARG A 42 12.48 11.53 -3.07
CA ARG A 42 11.09 11.97 -2.92
C ARG A 42 10.08 10.88 -3.29
N GLY A 43 8.87 11.03 -2.82
CA GLY A 43 7.74 10.19 -3.22
C GLY A 43 7.27 9.23 -2.14
N GLY A 44 7.98 9.15 -1.00
CA GLY A 44 7.59 8.27 0.11
C GLY A 44 7.42 6.82 -0.31
N ASN A 45 6.52 6.08 0.36
CA ASN A 45 6.19 4.71 -0.01
C ASN A 45 5.54 4.58 -1.38
N SER A 46 4.92 5.65 -1.89
CA SER A 46 4.30 5.64 -3.22
C SER A 46 5.32 5.43 -4.35
N PHE A 47 6.58 5.79 -4.15
CA PHE A 47 7.66 5.52 -5.10
C PHE A 47 7.92 4.01 -5.28
N PHE A 48 7.78 3.22 -4.22
CA PHE A 48 8.08 1.78 -4.20
C PHE A 48 6.89 0.91 -4.61
N THR A 49 5.70 1.47 -4.84
CA THR A 49 4.52 0.67 -5.19
C THR A 49 4.66 0.01 -6.57
N ASP A 50 4.03 -1.15 -6.75
CA ASP A 50 3.85 -1.81 -8.05
C ASP A 50 2.84 -1.05 -8.96
N GLY A 51 2.21 0.00 -8.43
CA GLY A 51 1.34 0.90 -9.16
C GLY A 51 -0.12 0.46 -9.27
N ALA A 52 -0.47 -0.75 -8.82
CA ALA A 52 -1.85 -1.21 -8.86
C ALA A 52 -2.75 -0.30 -8.02
N ILE A 53 -3.84 0.18 -8.61
CA ILE A 53 -4.78 1.12 -7.99
C ILE A 53 -6.21 0.62 -8.16
N ARG A 54 -6.94 0.53 -7.04
CA ARG A 54 -8.30 -0.01 -7.01
C ARG A 54 -9.32 1.10 -7.17
N THR A 55 -10.31 0.87 -8.04
CA THR A 55 -11.44 1.78 -8.25
C THR A 55 -12.71 1.00 -8.56
N ALA A 56 -13.87 1.55 -8.28
CA ALA A 56 -15.13 1.06 -8.83
C ALA A 56 -15.24 1.45 -10.32
N TYR A 57 -15.88 0.61 -11.15
CA TYR A 57 -16.11 0.87 -12.58
C TYR A 57 -17.21 -0.04 -13.14
N ASN A 58 -17.84 0.37 -14.24
CA ASN A 58 -18.91 -0.37 -14.93
C ASN A 58 -18.38 -1.10 -16.17
N GLY A 59 -17.34 -1.93 -15.99
CA GLY A 59 -16.77 -2.71 -17.08
C GLY A 59 -15.77 -1.96 -17.96
N LEU A 60 -15.52 -2.50 -19.15
CA LEU A 60 -14.47 -2.05 -20.06
C LEU A 60 -14.65 -0.60 -20.55
N ASP A 61 -15.90 -0.14 -20.76
CA ASP A 61 -16.16 1.22 -21.26
C ASP A 61 -15.66 2.30 -20.30
N ASP A 62 -15.78 2.09 -18.99
CA ASP A 62 -15.23 3.01 -18.01
C ASP A 62 -13.70 2.95 -18.00
N ILE A 63 -13.12 1.77 -18.17
CA ILE A 63 -11.66 1.60 -18.27
C ILE A 63 -11.11 2.31 -19.52
N ARG A 64 -11.80 2.24 -20.65
CA ARG A 64 -11.41 2.94 -21.89
C ARG A 64 -11.44 4.47 -21.75
N LYS A 65 -12.30 5.03 -20.90
CA LYS A 65 -12.27 6.48 -20.58
C LYS A 65 -11.00 6.88 -19.84
N ILE A 66 -10.42 5.97 -19.06
CA ILE A 66 -9.16 6.17 -18.33
C ILE A 66 -7.96 5.89 -19.22
N ILE A 67 -8.06 4.87 -20.09
CA ILE A 67 -6.99 4.46 -21.03
C ILE A 67 -7.53 4.56 -22.47
N PRO A 68 -7.58 5.79 -23.04
CA PRO A 68 -8.12 6.00 -24.39
C PRO A 68 -7.34 5.30 -25.51
N SER A 69 -6.13 4.84 -25.22
CA SER A 69 -5.29 4.09 -26.17
C SER A 69 -5.74 2.67 -26.43
N ILE A 70 -6.68 2.11 -25.64
CA ILE A 70 -7.27 0.79 -25.89
C ILE A 70 -8.09 0.86 -27.18
N THR A 71 -7.60 0.22 -28.24
CA THR A 71 -8.26 0.18 -29.56
C THR A 71 -9.49 -0.71 -29.53
N ASP A 72 -10.36 -0.61 -30.53
CA ASP A 72 -11.52 -1.50 -30.66
C ASP A 72 -11.09 -2.97 -30.86
N GLU A 73 -10.02 -3.21 -31.62
CA GLU A 73 -9.45 -4.54 -31.80
C GLU A 73 -8.94 -5.15 -30.48
N GLU A 74 -8.31 -4.35 -29.61
CA GLU A 74 -7.86 -4.78 -28.29
C GLU A 74 -9.06 -5.02 -27.37
N ALA A 75 -10.06 -4.16 -27.42
CA ALA A 75 -11.28 -4.26 -26.63
C ALA A 75 -12.06 -5.57 -26.89
N GLU A 76 -12.06 -6.07 -28.13
CA GLU A 76 -12.67 -7.37 -28.46
C GLU A 76 -11.96 -8.57 -27.82
N LYS A 77 -10.66 -8.43 -27.54
CA LYS A 77 -9.79 -9.49 -26.99
C LYS A 77 -9.71 -9.48 -25.46
N ILE A 78 -10.30 -8.48 -24.79
CA ILE A 78 -10.27 -8.37 -23.34
C ILE A 78 -11.68 -8.40 -22.75
N HIS A 79 -11.78 -8.91 -21.53
CA HIS A 79 -13.00 -8.88 -20.74
C HIS A 79 -12.70 -8.30 -19.36
N VAL A 80 -13.32 -7.17 -19.06
CA VAL A 80 -13.23 -6.51 -17.76
C VAL A 80 -14.64 -6.54 -17.15
N PRO A 81 -14.91 -7.41 -16.16
CA PRO A 81 -16.23 -7.48 -15.52
C PRO A 81 -16.51 -6.17 -14.78
N VAL A 82 -17.78 -5.89 -14.53
CA VAL A 82 -18.17 -4.80 -13.62
C VAL A 82 -17.56 -5.02 -12.24
N TYR A 83 -17.11 -3.97 -11.62
CA TYR A 83 -16.73 -3.93 -10.21
C TYR A 83 -17.37 -2.67 -9.59
N SER A 84 -18.56 -2.86 -9.06
CA SER A 84 -19.42 -1.78 -8.57
C SER A 84 -18.90 -1.16 -7.27
N GLU A 85 -19.42 0.03 -6.92
CA GLU A 85 -19.18 0.64 -5.62
C GLU A 85 -19.59 -0.28 -4.46
N THR A 86 -20.69 -1.04 -4.64
CA THR A 86 -21.16 -2.00 -3.64
C THR A 86 -20.15 -3.14 -3.46
N GLU A 87 -19.68 -3.74 -4.54
CA GLU A 87 -18.67 -4.82 -4.46
C GLU A 87 -17.36 -4.33 -3.85
N TYR A 88 -16.91 -3.13 -4.19
CA TYR A 88 -15.71 -2.57 -3.57
C TYR A 88 -15.90 -2.31 -2.07
N TYR A 89 -17.05 -1.76 -1.68
CA TYR A 89 -17.39 -1.55 -0.27
C TYR A 89 -17.46 -2.88 0.49
N ASP A 90 -18.14 -3.88 -0.06
CA ASP A 90 -18.29 -5.21 0.54
C ASP A 90 -16.95 -5.93 0.68
N ASP A 91 -16.08 -5.83 -0.33
CA ASP A 91 -14.71 -6.35 -0.25
C ASP A 91 -13.91 -5.68 0.86
N LEU A 92 -13.99 -4.35 0.98
CA LEU A 92 -13.31 -3.61 2.03
C LEU A 92 -13.80 -4.03 3.41
N MET A 93 -15.12 -4.06 3.62
CA MET A 93 -15.73 -4.48 4.89
C MET A 93 -15.41 -5.94 5.21
N ARG A 94 -15.44 -6.84 4.23
CA ARG A 94 -15.12 -8.25 4.39
C ARG A 94 -13.70 -8.47 4.89
N VAL A 95 -12.69 -7.87 4.23
CA VAL A 95 -11.29 -8.11 4.60
C VAL A 95 -10.86 -7.40 5.88
N THR A 96 -11.56 -6.33 6.26
CA THR A 96 -11.35 -5.62 7.53
C THR A 96 -12.28 -6.14 8.64
N LYS A 97 -13.01 -7.23 8.39
CA LYS A 97 -13.96 -7.85 9.33
C LYS A 97 -15.02 -6.88 9.86
N GLY A 98 -15.46 -5.96 9.02
CA GLY A 98 -16.47 -4.96 9.36
C GLY A 98 -15.97 -3.81 10.24
N GLN A 99 -14.67 -3.70 10.49
CA GLN A 99 -14.12 -2.70 11.42
C GLN A 99 -13.87 -1.33 10.76
N SER A 100 -13.79 -1.25 9.42
CA SER A 100 -13.63 0.03 8.74
C SER A 100 -14.73 1.01 9.12
N ASN A 101 -14.36 2.29 9.33
CA ASN A 101 -15.35 3.35 9.52
C ASN A 101 -16.25 3.42 8.26
N PRO A 102 -17.58 3.23 8.41
CA PRO A 102 -18.46 3.12 7.24
C PRO A 102 -18.53 4.39 6.39
N GLN A 103 -18.40 5.58 7.01
CA GLN A 103 -18.43 6.86 6.30
C GLN A 103 -17.16 7.06 5.49
N LEU A 104 -15.98 6.78 6.08
CA LEU A 104 -14.70 6.86 5.39
C LEU A 104 -14.62 5.79 4.27
N ALA A 105 -15.04 4.56 4.55
CA ALA A 105 -15.09 3.50 3.55
C ALA A 105 -15.99 3.87 2.36
N LYS A 106 -17.19 4.39 2.61
CA LYS A 106 -18.12 4.85 1.57
C LYS A 106 -17.52 6.00 0.76
N GLN A 107 -16.90 6.99 1.43
CA GLN A 107 -16.25 8.11 0.75
C GLN A 107 -15.13 7.64 -0.17
N LEU A 108 -14.25 6.75 0.31
CA LEU A 108 -13.20 6.14 -0.50
C LEU A 108 -13.77 5.51 -1.78
N VAL A 109 -14.78 4.66 -1.63
CA VAL A 109 -15.35 3.87 -2.72
C VAL A 109 -16.05 4.77 -3.75
N THR A 110 -16.95 5.65 -3.30
CA THR A 110 -17.76 6.50 -4.19
C THR A 110 -16.95 7.59 -4.90
N GLN A 111 -15.82 8.00 -4.34
CA GLN A 111 -14.93 8.97 -4.98
C GLN A 111 -13.82 8.32 -5.84
N SER A 112 -13.65 7.00 -5.77
CA SER A 112 -12.53 6.30 -6.39
C SER A 112 -12.43 6.55 -7.91
N TYR A 113 -13.50 6.30 -8.66
CA TYR A 113 -13.50 6.46 -10.11
C TYR A 113 -13.32 7.92 -10.55
N LYS A 114 -14.03 8.86 -9.91
CA LYS A 114 -13.87 10.28 -10.18
C LYS A 114 -12.47 10.80 -9.88
N THR A 115 -11.81 10.20 -8.90
CA THR A 115 -10.42 10.55 -8.56
C THR A 115 -9.44 10.04 -9.61
N ILE A 116 -9.63 8.83 -10.14
CA ILE A 116 -8.83 8.32 -11.27
C ILE A 116 -8.97 9.22 -12.51
N GLN A 117 -10.21 9.62 -12.85
CA GLN A 117 -10.45 10.54 -13.97
C GLN A 117 -9.76 11.89 -13.73
N TRP A 118 -9.82 12.42 -12.51
CA TRP A 118 -9.14 13.66 -12.15
C TRP A 118 -7.62 13.51 -12.26
N MET A 119 -7.04 12.42 -11.77
CA MET A 119 -5.60 12.12 -11.91
C MET A 119 -5.20 12.05 -13.37
N GLN A 120 -5.96 11.34 -14.20
CA GLN A 120 -5.73 11.26 -15.66
C GLN A 120 -5.78 12.65 -16.30
N GLY A 121 -6.73 13.50 -15.93
CA GLY A 121 -6.81 14.90 -16.37
C GLY A 121 -5.61 15.75 -15.96
N HIS A 122 -4.85 15.35 -14.94
CA HIS A 122 -3.58 15.95 -14.52
C HIS A 122 -2.34 15.27 -15.13
N GLY A 123 -2.52 14.41 -16.13
CA GLY A 123 -1.43 13.78 -16.86
C GLY A 123 -0.87 12.52 -16.20
N ILE A 124 -1.53 11.97 -15.18
CA ILE A 124 -1.17 10.65 -14.64
C ILE A 124 -1.64 9.58 -15.64
N GLU A 125 -0.72 8.77 -16.09
CA GLU A 125 -0.96 7.73 -17.08
C GLU A 125 -1.26 6.39 -16.41
N PHE A 126 -2.25 5.67 -16.95
CA PHE A 126 -2.66 4.35 -16.48
C PHE A 126 -2.55 3.33 -17.59
N GLU A 127 -2.35 2.09 -17.21
CA GLU A 127 -2.33 0.94 -18.10
C GLU A 127 -3.06 -0.25 -17.49
N LEU A 128 -3.40 -1.24 -18.33
CA LEU A 128 -4.01 -2.48 -17.88
C LEU A 128 -2.98 -3.35 -17.15
N ASN A 129 -3.40 -3.93 -16.03
CA ASN A 129 -2.56 -4.78 -15.18
C ASN A 129 -2.58 -6.24 -15.66
N TYR A 130 -2.15 -6.46 -16.92
CA TYR A 130 -2.19 -7.78 -17.58
C TYR A 130 -1.46 -8.87 -16.80
N GLU A 131 -0.27 -8.56 -16.28
CA GLU A 131 0.60 -9.57 -15.65
C GLU A 131 0.06 -10.10 -14.33
N ASN A 132 -0.61 -9.24 -13.57
CA ASN A 132 -0.98 -9.54 -12.19
C ASN A 132 -2.46 -9.76 -11.96
N GLN A 133 -3.32 -9.34 -12.91
CA GLN A 133 -4.77 -9.32 -12.72
C GLN A 133 -5.56 -9.81 -13.94
N SER A 134 -4.92 -10.54 -14.85
CA SER A 134 -5.60 -11.15 -15.97
C SER A 134 -5.10 -12.56 -16.24
N PHE A 135 -5.92 -13.37 -16.87
CA PHE A 135 -5.57 -14.69 -17.42
C PHE A 135 -6.18 -14.85 -18.81
N GLU A 136 -5.63 -15.76 -19.57
CA GLU A 136 -6.14 -16.08 -20.90
C GLU A 136 -7.13 -17.25 -20.82
N LYS A 137 -8.33 -17.05 -21.39
CA LYS A 137 -9.36 -18.08 -21.53
C LYS A 137 -10.11 -17.88 -22.84
N ASP A 138 -10.23 -18.94 -23.63
CA ASP A 138 -10.95 -18.94 -24.90
C ASP A 138 -10.52 -17.82 -25.87
N GLY A 139 -9.23 -17.54 -25.92
CA GLY A 139 -8.63 -16.47 -26.76
C GLY A 139 -8.88 -15.05 -26.29
N LYS A 140 -9.41 -14.87 -25.07
CA LYS A 140 -9.60 -13.56 -24.45
C LYS A 140 -8.77 -13.42 -23.18
N ARG A 141 -8.34 -12.19 -22.90
CA ARG A 141 -7.78 -11.77 -21.61
C ARG A 141 -8.90 -11.37 -20.67
N ILE A 142 -9.08 -12.12 -19.59
CA ILE A 142 -10.11 -11.89 -18.58
C ILE A 142 -9.46 -11.31 -17.34
N PHE A 143 -9.93 -10.13 -16.93
CA PHE A 143 -9.50 -9.47 -15.68
C PHE A 143 -10.39 -9.90 -14.53
N TRP A 144 -9.85 -9.90 -13.32
CA TRP A 144 -10.61 -10.27 -12.10
C TRP A 144 -10.26 -9.36 -10.91
N GLY A 145 -11.08 -9.42 -9.84
CA GLY A 145 -10.77 -8.91 -8.51
C GLY A 145 -10.73 -7.39 -8.36
N GLY A 146 -11.37 -6.63 -9.26
CA GLY A 146 -11.51 -5.19 -9.13
C GLY A 146 -10.22 -4.38 -9.22
N LEU A 147 -9.15 -4.93 -9.84
CA LEU A 147 -7.83 -4.29 -9.88
C LEU A 147 -7.21 -4.31 -11.30
N PRO A 148 -7.99 -3.96 -12.35
CA PRO A 148 -7.50 -4.00 -13.72
C PRO A 148 -6.51 -2.88 -14.06
N LEU A 149 -6.43 -1.84 -13.25
CA LEU A 149 -5.61 -0.64 -13.49
C LEU A 149 -4.32 -0.67 -12.67
N LYS A 150 -3.25 -0.19 -13.29
CA LYS A 150 -2.03 0.25 -12.60
C LYS A 150 -1.50 1.54 -13.25
N THR A 151 -0.71 2.30 -12.50
CA THR A 151 -0.01 3.46 -13.05
C THR A 151 1.07 3.02 -14.01
N ASN A 152 1.22 3.71 -15.13
CA ASN A 152 2.30 3.50 -16.07
C ASN A 152 3.65 3.74 -15.37
N ASP A 153 4.64 2.86 -15.63
CA ASP A 153 5.93 2.88 -14.95
C ASP A 153 5.82 2.81 -13.40
N LYS A 154 4.76 2.14 -12.89
CA LYS A 154 4.55 1.85 -11.47
C LYS A 154 4.56 3.10 -10.57
N GLY A 155 5.11 2.99 -9.34
CA GLY A 155 5.26 4.11 -8.42
C GLY A 155 6.20 5.20 -8.92
N VAL A 156 7.22 4.84 -9.66
CA VAL A 156 8.17 5.81 -10.26
C VAL A 156 7.44 6.74 -11.23
N GLY A 157 6.65 6.17 -12.15
CA GLY A 157 5.85 6.94 -13.11
C GLY A 157 4.81 7.82 -12.41
N LEU A 158 4.10 7.26 -11.42
CA LEU A 158 3.14 8.01 -10.62
C LEU A 158 3.78 9.26 -9.97
N ILE A 159 4.89 9.06 -9.26
CA ILE A 159 5.57 10.15 -8.55
C ILE A 159 6.20 11.15 -9.53
N ARG A 160 6.75 10.67 -10.64
CA ARG A 160 7.27 11.54 -11.70
C ARG A 160 6.17 12.47 -12.25
N LYS A 161 5.04 11.90 -12.69
CA LYS A 161 3.92 12.64 -13.28
C LYS A 161 3.27 13.62 -12.30
N LEU A 162 3.07 13.22 -11.05
CA LEU A 162 2.58 14.14 -10.02
C LEU A 162 3.54 15.31 -9.78
N ASN A 163 4.86 15.07 -9.73
CA ASN A 163 5.85 16.14 -9.58
C ASN A 163 5.91 17.05 -10.82
N GLU A 164 5.83 16.51 -12.02
CA GLU A 164 5.73 17.29 -13.27
C GLU A 164 4.55 18.25 -13.17
N ARG A 165 3.37 17.76 -12.75
CA ARG A 165 2.17 18.58 -12.59
C ARG A 165 2.31 19.65 -11.50
N VAL A 166 2.93 19.33 -10.37
CA VAL A 166 3.25 20.29 -9.30
C VAL A 166 4.11 21.43 -9.81
N ILE A 167 5.14 21.13 -10.60
CA ILE A 167 6.02 22.14 -11.22
C ILE A 167 5.25 23.01 -12.22
N GLU A 168 4.44 22.41 -13.11
CA GLU A 168 3.61 23.14 -14.08
C GLU A 168 2.63 24.12 -13.42
N LEU A 169 2.09 23.74 -12.26
CA LEU A 169 1.18 24.59 -11.49
C LEU A 169 1.89 25.68 -10.66
N GLY A 170 3.24 25.73 -10.70
CA GLY A 170 4.04 26.67 -9.94
C GLY A 170 3.96 26.47 -8.44
N ILE A 171 3.76 25.24 -7.98
CA ILE A 171 3.76 24.89 -6.56
C ILE A 171 5.21 24.76 -6.09
N GLU A 172 5.57 25.45 -4.99
CA GLU A 172 6.88 25.32 -4.39
C GLU A 172 7.03 24.00 -3.62
N VAL A 173 8.21 23.36 -3.74
CA VAL A 173 8.57 22.17 -2.97
C VAL A 173 9.91 22.40 -2.30
N TRP A 174 9.93 22.37 -0.97
CA TRP A 174 11.16 22.45 -0.19
C TRP A 174 11.56 21.04 0.24
N TYR A 175 12.69 20.60 -0.30
CA TYR A 175 13.33 19.33 0.07
C TYR A 175 14.27 19.52 1.26
N GLU A 176 14.65 18.40 1.91
CA GLU A 176 15.51 18.39 3.10
C GLU A 176 14.96 19.30 4.20
N THR A 177 13.62 19.43 4.24
CA THR A 177 12.89 20.33 5.14
C THR A 177 11.93 19.49 5.99
N ARG A 178 12.32 19.23 7.23
CA ARG A 178 11.56 18.42 8.18
C ARG A 178 10.61 19.30 9.00
N ALA A 179 9.31 19.04 8.91
CA ALA A 179 8.32 19.60 9.81
C ALA A 179 8.47 18.98 11.21
N THR A 180 8.43 19.78 12.26
CA THR A 180 8.71 19.35 13.63
C THR A 180 7.66 19.75 14.64
N GLU A 181 6.92 20.85 14.42
CA GLU A 181 5.89 21.32 15.34
C GLU A 181 4.80 22.11 14.63
N LEU A 182 3.54 21.90 15.05
CA LEU A 182 2.39 22.72 14.67
C LEU A 182 2.14 23.78 15.73
N LYS A 183 1.94 25.03 15.32
CA LYS A 183 1.60 26.14 16.22
C LYS A 183 0.14 26.53 16.04
N LEU A 184 -0.61 26.47 17.14
CA LEU A 184 -2.01 26.88 17.20
C LEU A 184 -2.16 28.16 18.03
N GLU A 185 -3.14 28.96 17.66
CA GLU A 185 -3.65 30.08 18.46
C GLU A 185 -5.18 29.98 18.45
N ASN A 186 -5.79 29.99 19.65
CA ASN A 186 -7.25 29.83 19.80
C ASN A 186 -7.80 28.56 19.12
N ASN A 187 -7.10 27.43 19.21
CA ASN A 187 -7.43 26.15 18.56
C ASN A 187 -7.46 26.22 17.02
N GLN A 188 -6.74 27.13 16.42
CA GLN A 188 -6.62 27.31 14.98
C GLN A 188 -5.14 27.29 14.57
N ILE A 189 -4.82 26.62 13.46
CA ILE A 189 -3.48 26.62 12.86
C ILE A 189 -3.03 28.06 12.54
N LYS A 190 -1.78 28.39 12.91
CA LYS A 190 -1.13 29.67 12.60
C LYS A 190 0.19 29.52 11.88
N SER A 191 0.97 28.52 12.23
CA SER A 191 2.28 28.28 11.61
C SER A 191 2.76 26.86 11.84
N ILE A 192 3.79 26.49 11.11
CA ILE A 192 4.53 25.25 11.27
C ILE A 192 6.01 25.57 11.50
N VAL A 193 6.63 24.82 12.39
CA VAL A 193 8.08 24.86 12.61
C VAL A 193 8.73 23.77 11.78
N VAL A 194 9.80 24.14 11.09
CA VAL A 194 10.57 23.22 10.25
C VAL A 194 12.07 23.31 10.54
N GLN A 195 12.77 22.24 10.32
CA GLN A 195 14.24 22.19 10.32
C GLN A 195 14.75 22.04 8.88
N GLN A 196 15.59 22.98 8.45
CA GLN A 196 16.23 23.01 7.15
C GLN A 196 17.69 23.47 7.31
N GLU A 197 18.64 22.72 6.76
CA GLU A 197 20.08 23.00 6.84
C GLU A 197 20.58 23.25 8.28
N GLY A 198 20.04 22.50 9.24
CA GLY A 198 20.39 22.65 10.67
C GLY A 198 19.83 23.89 11.37
N LYS A 199 18.95 24.64 10.69
CA LYS A 199 18.27 25.83 11.24
C LYS A 199 16.79 25.53 11.43
N GLU A 200 16.25 26.14 12.49
CA GLU A 200 14.82 26.16 12.73
C GLU A 200 14.19 27.39 12.06
N LEU A 201 13.11 27.16 11.33
CA LEU A 201 12.34 28.19 10.65
C LEU A 201 10.87 28.04 11.03
N THR A 202 10.16 29.16 11.19
CA THR A 202 8.71 29.18 11.37
C THR A 202 8.08 29.75 10.11
N ILE A 203 7.10 29.02 9.54
CA ILE A 203 6.39 29.39 8.33
C ILE A 203 4.93 29.62 8.69
N ASN A 204 4.43 30.84 8.46
CA ASN A 204 3.04 31.17 8.70
C ASN A 204 2.13 30.58 7.62
N THR A 205 0.97 30.09 8.02
CA THR A 205 -0.02 29.54 7.11
C THR A 205 -1.41 29.55 7.77
N THR A 206 -2.44 29.53 6.96
CA THR A 206 -3.82 29.41 7.44
C THR A 206 -4.27 27.96 7.56
N SER A 207 -3.64 27.05 6.78
CA SER A 207 -4.07 25.67 6.69
C SER A 207 -2.88 24.72 6.48
N ILE A 208 -2.96 23.53 7.09
CA ILE A 208 -1.93 22.48 6.94
C ILE A 208 -2.61 21.18 6.56
N VAL A 209 -2.06 20.49 5.55
CA VAL A 209 -2.42 19.12 5.20
C VAL A 209 -1.27 18.19 5.58
N LEU A 210 -1.47 17.32 6.56
CA LEU A 210 -0.54 16.27 6.94
C LEU A 210 -0.73 15.05 6.03
N ALA A 211 0.27 14.75 5.19
CA ALA A 211 0.24 13.63 4.25
C ALA A 211 1.63 12.99 4.11
N CYS A 212 2.31 12.83 5.25
CA CYS A 212 3.72 12.43 5.35
C CYS A 212 3.93 10.98 5.77
N GLY A 213 2.93 10.11 5.56
CA GLY A 213 3.02 8.67 5.82
C GLY A 213 2.83 8.27 7.28
N GLY A 214 3.13 7.01 7.56
CA GLY A 214 3.00 6.41 8.89
C GLY A 214 4.29 6.39 9.69
N PHE A 215 4.46 5.31 10.49
CA PHE A 215 5.60 5.17 11.40
C PHE A 215 6.39 3.87 11.21
N GLU A 216 6.18 3.15 10.12
CA GLU A 216 6.76 1.82 9.88
C GLU A 216 8.29 1.82 9.78
N ALA A 217 8.93 2.98 9.53
CA ALA A 217 10.39 3.09 9.54
C ALA A 217 10.97 3.41 10.92
N ASP A 218 10.16 3.80 11.90
CA ASP A 218 10.60 4.09 13.28
C ASP A 218 10.48 2.86 14.17
N LYS A 219 11.62 2.31 14.63
CA LYS A 219 11.67 1.13 15.48
C LYS A 219 11.00 1.34 16.85
N LYS A 220 11.10 2.56 17.40
CA LYS A 220 10.53 2.88 18.72
C LYS A 220 9.00 2.87 18.64
N LEU A 221 8.44 3.54 17.64
CA LEU A 221 6.99 3.57 17.44
C LEU A 221 6.43 2.20 17.04
N ARG A 222 7.19 1.39 16.28
CA ARG A 222 6.81 -0.02 16.03
C ARG A 222 6.73 -0.81 17.32
N SER A 223 7.76 -0.72 18.18
CA SER A 223 7.73 -1.42 19.48
C SER A 223 6.57 -0.95 20.35
N GLU A 224 6.29 0.34 20.36
CA GLU A 224 5.24 0.94 21.19
C GLU A 224 3.82 0.52 20.75
N PHE A 225 3.55 0.52 19.45
CA PHE A 225 2.19 0.37 18.94
C PHE A 225 1.89 -1.00 18.34
N ILE A 226 2.86 -1.63 17.68
CA ILE A 226 2.62 -2.90 16.96
C ILE A 226 3.21 -4.10 17.73
N GLY A 227 4.36 -3.92 18.39
CA GLY A 227 5.07 -4.96 19.14
C GLY A 227 6.57 -4.94 18.90
N GLU A 228 7.35 -5.34 19.90
CA GLU A 228 8.82 -5.31 19.84
C GLU A 228 9.38 -6.23 18.75
N GLU A 229 8.74 -7.35 18.50
CA GLU A 229 9.10 -8.32 17.46
C GLU A 229 9.12 -7.71 16.05
N TRP A 230 8.34 -6.65 15.82
CA TRP A 230 8.31 -5.95 14.53
C TRP A 230 9.60 -5.22 14.17
N ASN A 231 10.53 -5.08 15.14
CA ASN A 231 11.85 -4.54 14.85
C ASN A 231 12.70 -5.44 13.96
N ALA A 232 12.34 -6.72 13.84
CA ALA A 232 12.94 -7.66 12.89
C ALA A 232 12.43 -7.45 11.44
N ALA A 233 11.27 -6.83 11.25
CA ALA A 233 10.68 -6.62 9.94
C ALA A 233 11.52 -5.66 9.07
N ILE A 234 11.64 -6.01 7.78
CA ILE A 234 12.23 -5.15 6.75
C ILE A 234 11.22 -4.05 6.38
N VAL A 235 11.67 -2.82 6.23
CA VAL A 235 10.83 -1.71 5.76
C VAL A 235 10.78 -1.72 4.22
N ARG A 236 9.62 -2.06 3.66
CA ARG A 236 9.39 -2.10 2.20
C ARG A 236 9.00 -0.74 1.64
N GLY A 237 9.75 0.26 1.98
CA GLY A 237 9.46 1.65 1.62
C GLY A 237 10.55 2.58 2.08
N THR A 238 10.23 3.85 2.15
CA THR A 238 11.17 4.90 2.52
C THR A 238 11.59 4.80 3.98
N GLU A 239 12.83 5.16 4.26
CA GLU A 239 13.36 5.35 5.60
C GLU A 239 12.77 6.57 6.34
N TYR A 240 12.00 7.40 5.63
CA TYR A 240 11.50 8.68 6.16
C TYR A 240 10.11 8.60 6.82
N ASN A 241 9.39 7.49 6.73
CA ASN A 241 8.10 7.31 7.42
C ASN A 241 8.31 6.98 8.90
N THR A 242 8.65 8.00 9.68
CA THR A 242 9.02 7.88 11.10
C THR A 242 7.98 8.47 12.06
N GLY A 243 6.74 8.70 11.62
CA GLY A 243 5.64 9.14 12.47
C GLY A 243 5.66 10.61 12.85
N ASP A 244 6.49 11.45 12.20
CA ASP A 244 6.60 12.87 12.54
C ASP A 244 5.25 13.59 12.50
N GLY A 245 4.46 13.38 11.43
CA GLY A 245 3.14 13.99 11.27
C GLY A 245 2.14 13.52 12.32
N LEU A 246 2.15 12.22 12.63
CA LEU A 246 1.29 11.65 13.68
C LEU A 246 1.64 12.28 15.04
N THR A 247 2.91 12.36 15.37
CA THR A 247 3.38 12.97 16.62
C THR A 247 2.98 14.43 16.72
N MET A 248 3.16 15.22 15.65
CA MET A 248 2.75 16.63 15.61
C MET A 248 1.23 16.78 15.76
N ALA A 249 0.42 15.94 15.08
CA ALA A 249 -1.03 16.01 15.18
C ALA A 249 -1.52 15.68 16.60
N LEU A 250 -0.99 14.62 17.20
CA LEU A 250 -1.34 14.24 18.58
C LEU A 250 -0.94 15.30 19.60
N ALA A 251 0.18 15.97 19.40
CA ALA A 251 0.64 17.06 20.29
C ALA A 251 -0.30 18.26 20.32
N VAL A 252 -1.11 18.45 19.28
CA VAL A 252 -2.11 19.53 19.20
C VAL A 252 -3.55 19.04 19.45
N GLY A 253 -3.69 17.83 20.00
CA GLY A 253 -4.99 17.28 20.44
C GLY A 253 -5.76 16.49 19.38
N ALA A 254 -5.14 16.09 18.27
CA ALA A 254 -5.77 15.17 17.32
C ALA A 254 -6.06 13.81 17.97
N GLN A 255 -7.22 13.23 17.66
CA GLN A 255 -7.62 11.94 18.19
C GLN A 255 -6.90 10.79 17.45
N LYS A 256 -6.32 9.85 18.22
CA LYS A 256 -5.87 8.56 17.66
C LYS A 256 -7.06 7.78 17.12
N TYR A 257 -6.92 7.20 15.90
CA TYR A 257 -8.02 6.46 15.31
C TYR A 257 -7.53 5.24 14.52
N GLY A 258 -8.39 4.24 14.38
CA GLY A 258 -8.06 3.02 13.67
C GLY A 258 -7.17 2.04 14.44
N GLN A 259 -6.56 1.09 13.74
CA GLN A 259 -5.80 0.00 14.33
C GLN A 259 -4.32 0.34 14.45
N TRP A 260 -3.92 0.97 15.53
CA TRP A 260 -2.51 1.31 15.80
C TRP A 260 -1.61 0.10 16.00
N SER A 261 -2.18 -1.05 16.39
CA SER A 261 -1.49 -2.33 16.52
C SER A 261 -1.45 -3.15 15.22
N GLY A 262 -1.95 -2.61 14.11
CA GLY A 262 -2.03 -3.28 12.82
C GLY A 262 -1.19 -2.62 11.74
N CYS A 263 -0.77 -3.42 10.77
CA CYS A 263 -0.03 -2.93 9.61
C CYS A 263 -0.20 -3.87 8.41
N HIS A 264 0.07 -3.35 7.22
CA HIS A 264 0.24 -4.13 6.03
C HIS A 264 1.64 -4.75 6.02
N SER A 265 1.71 -6.09 5.96
CA SER A 265 2.99 -6.79 5.90
C SER A 265 2.93 -8.03 5.00
N ILE A 266 3.97 -8.25 4.24
CA ILE A 266 4.06 -9.36 3.27
C ILE A 266 5.27 -10.25 3.51
N GLY A 267 5.25 -11.44 2.88
CA GLY A 267 6.47 -12.21 2.64
C GLY A 267 7.35 -11.50 1.60
N THR A 268 8.54 -11.11 1.99
CA THR A 268 9.56 -10.52 1.13
C THR A 268 10.81 -11.37 1.13
N ASP A 269 11.63 -11.27 0.09
CA ASP A 269 12.90 -12.03 0.02
C ASP A 269 13.74 -11.81 1.28
N TYR A 270 14.27 -12.88 1.83
CA TYR A 270 15.03 -12.85 3.09
C TYR A 270 16.26 -11.94 3.02
N ASN A 271 16.89 -11.83 1.84
CA ASN A 271 18.07 -11.01 1.60
C ASN A 271 17.73 -9.61 1.02
N ALA A 272 16.45 -9.22 1.03
CA ALA A 272 16.07 -7.87 0.63
C ALA A 272 16.75 -6.80 1.52
N PRO A 273 17.01 -5.59 1.00
CA PRO A 273 17.52 -4.47 1.78
C PRO A 273 16.64 -4.17 3.00
N LYS A 274 17.23 -3.70 4.10
CA LYS A 274 16.50 -3.40 5.34
C LYS A 274 15.52 -2.25 5.24
N VAL A 275 15.71 -1.39 4.24
CA VAL A 275 14.79 -0.32 3.81
C VAL A 275 14.72 -0.29 2.28
N GLY A 276 13.72 0.30 1.71
CA GLY A 276 13.57 0.41 0.27
C GLY A 276 14.76 1.09 -0.40
N ASP A 277 15.22 0.50 -1.49
CA ASP A 277 16.33 1.00 -2.29
C ASP A 277 15.78 1.81 -3.48
N PHE A 278 15.99 3.11 -3.50
CA PHE A 278 15.53 4.01 -4.57
C PHE A 278 16.19 3.71 -5.94
N THR A 279 17.27 2.92 -5.99
CA THR A 279 17.86 2.44 -7.24
C THR A 279 17.19 1.19 -7.79
N LYS A 280 16.35 0.52 -6.99
CA LYS A 280 15.61 -0.71 -7.31
C LYS A 280 14.11 -0.55 -7.06
N PRO A 281 13.43 0.32 -7.82
CA PRO A 281 12.01 0.61 -7.59
C PRO A 281 11.09 -0.54 -8.00
N GLY A 282 9.84 -0.48 -7.58
CA GLY A 282 8.78 -1.35 -8.08
C GLY A 282 8.59 -2.65 -7.31
N ASP A 283 8.98 -2.70 -6.03
CA ASP A 283 8.69 -3.81 -5.12
C ASP A 283 9.20 -5.18 -5.62
N ILE A 284 10.41 -5.21 -6.13
CA ILE A 284 11.01 -6.40 -6.77
C ILE A 284 11.29 -7.57 -5.82
N PHE A 285 11.37 -7.31 -4.51
CA PHE A 285 11.67 -8.33 -3.51
C PHE A 285 10.44 -9.06 -2.97
N LYS A 286 9.21 -8.70 -3.38
CA LYS A 286 7.99 -9.39 -2.95
C LYS A 286 7.97 -10.85 -3.39
N LYS A 287 7.37 -11.73 -2.57
CA LYS A 287 7.21 -13.16 -2.87
C LYS A 287 5.73 -13.55 -2.76
N HIS A 288 4.97 -13.28 -3.83
CA HIS A 288 3.51 -13.35 -3.86
C HIS A 288 2.93 -14.58 -4.55
N SER A 289 3.76 -15.54 -5.00
CA SER A 289 3.28 -16.79 -5.64
C SER A 289 2.95 -17.90 -4.64
N TYR A 290 2.91 -17.61 -3.34
CA TYR A 290 2.64 -18.58 -2.28
C TYR A 290 1.32 -19.38 -2.45
N PRO A 291 0.25 -18.90 -3.12
CA PRO A 291 -0.92 -19.75 -3.35
C PRO A 291 -0.63 -21.01 -4.18
N LEU A 292 0.43 -20.99 -5.00
CA LEU A 292 0.87 -22.13 -5.80
C LEU A 292 1.76 -23.13 -5.05
N SER A 293 1.98 -22.92 -3.73
CA SER A 293 2.98 -23.58 -2.92
C SER A 293 2.48 -23.87 -1.52
N ILE A 294 3.39 -24.38 -0.69
CA ILE A 294 3.27 -24.39 0.77
C ILE A 294 4.38 -23.55 1.40
N MET A 295 4.14 -23.03 2.59
CA MET A 295 5.14 -22.31 3.38
C MET A 295 5.56 -23.12 4.62
N LEU A 296 6.84 -23.38 4.76
CA LEU A 296 7.43 -24.09 5.89
C LEU A 296 8.31 -23.18 6.71
N ASN A 297 8.25 -23.27 8.03
CA ASN A 297 9.17 -22.60 8.94
C ASN A 297 10.49 -23.40 9.12
N LYS A 298 11.42 -22.90 9.93
CA LYS A 298 12.69 -23.59 10.25
C LYS A 298 12.51 -24.95 10.91
N ASP A 299 11.43 -25.14 11.64
CA ASP A 299 11.12 -26.43 12.28
C ASP A 299 10.56 -27.44 11.27
N GLY A 300 10.36 -27.05 10.01
CA GLY A 300 9.82 -27.88 8.95
C GLY A 300 8.29 -27.97 8.93
N ASN A 301 7.58 -27.11 9.66
CA ASN A 301 6.12 -27.13 9.80
C ASN A 301 5.44 -26.08 8.92
N ARG A 302 4.26 -26.42 8.37
CA ARG A 302 3.33 -25.43 7.81
C ARG A 302 2.66 -24.64 8.95
N PHE A 303 2.33 -23.38 8.68
CA PHE A 303 1.76 -22.47 9.68
C PHE A 303 0.62 -21.59 9.18
N VAL A 304 0.31 -21.61 7.88
CA VAL A 304 -0.78 -20.84 7.27
C VAL A 304 -1.53 -21.67 6.24
N ASP A 305 -2.75 -21.24 5.91
CA ASP A 305 -3.48 -21.69 4.72
C ASP A 305 -3.10 -20.81 3.54
N GLU A 306 -2.20 -21.28 2.69
CA GLU A 306 -1.70 -20.55 1.54
C GLU A 306 -2.79 -20.36 0.45
N GLY A 307 -3.83 -21.18 0.50
CA GLY A 307 -4.97 -21.17 -0.41
C GLY A 307 -6.27 -20.57 0.17
N ALA A 308 -6.19 -19.82 1.27
CA ALA A 308 -7.39 -19.33 1.97
C ALA A 308 -8.28 -18.40 1.14
N ASP A 309 -7.71 -17.60 0.25
CA ASP A 309 -8.42 -16.70 -0.66
C ASP A 309 -7.47 -16.26 -1.77
N PHE A 310 -8.00 -15.53 -2.78
CA PHE A 310 -7.15 -14.88 -3.77
C PHE A 310 -6.08 -14.02 -3.09
N ARG A 311 -4.90 -14.01 -3.68
CA ARG A 311 -3.76 -13.25 -3.16
C ARG A 311 -4.09 -11.80 -2.79
N ASN A 312 -4.93 -11.12 -3.59
CA ASN A 312 -5.32 -9.73 -3.36
C ASN A 312 -5.98 -9.47 -2.00
N TYR A 313 -6.47 -10.52 -1.35
CA TYR A 313 -7.20 -10.47 -0.09
C TYR A 313 -6.45 -11.19 1.06
N THR A 314 -5.25 -11.74 0.81
CA THR A 314 -4.49 -12.47 1.84
C THR A 314 -3.07 -11.95 2.04
N TYR A 315 -2.44 -11.40 1.01
CA TYR A 315 -1.00 -11.10 1.02
C TYR A 315 -0.59 -10.11 2.11
N ALA A 316 -1.44 -9.15 2.43
CA ALA A 316 -1.14 -8.06 3.35
C ALA A 316 -1.04 -8.45 4.83
N LYS A 317 -1.44 -9.68 5.17
CA LYS A 317 -1.37 -10.22 6.53
C LYS A 317 -0.29 -11.29 6.73
N TYR A 318 0.26 -11.88 5.66
CA TYR A 318 1.15 -13.04 5.79
C TYR A 318 2.56 -12.68 6.22
N GLY A 319 3.00 -11.42 6.07
CA GLY A 319 4.24 -10.97 6.70
C GLY A 319 4.22 -11.14 8.21
N ARG A 320 3.12 -10.81 8.87
CA ARG A 320 2.90 -11.02 10.32
C ARG A 320 2.98 -12.50 10.70
N GLU A 321 2.44 -13.40 9.89
CA GLU A 321 2.49 -14.83 10.19
C GLU A 321 3.89 -15.40 10.04
N ILE A 322 4.69 -14.87 9.08
CA ILE A 322 6.11 -15.19 8.95
C ILE A 322 6.91 -14.64 10.13
N LEU A 323 6.61 -13.42 10.59
CA LEU A 323 7.29 -12.80 11.72
C LEU A 323 7.17 -13.62 13.02
N LYS A 324 6.06 -14.36 13.19
CA LYS A 324 5.84 -15.24 14.35
C LYS A 324 6.65 -16.54 14.29
N GLN A 325 7.26 -16.87 13.15
CA GLN A 325 8.00 -18.11 12.99
C GLN A 325 9.42 -18.00 13.58
N PRO A 326 10.07 -19.12 13.93
CA PRO A 326 11.45 -19.12 14.41
C PRO A 326 12.37 -18.32 13.47
N ASP A 327 13.21 -17.46 14.05
CA ASP A 327 14.12 -16.53 13.35
C ASP A 327 13.44 -15.62 12.32
N HIS A 328 12.11 -15.48 12.38
CA HIS A 328 11.30 -14.64 11.48
C HIS A 328 11.50 -15.00 10.00
N VAL A 329 11.69 -16.29 9.70
CA VAL A 329 11.89 -16.79 8.35
C VAL A 329 10.96 -17.95 8.03
N ALA A 330 10.56 -18.03 6.77
CA ALA A 330 9.85 -19.16 6.20
C ALA A 330 10.38 -19.46 4.78
N TYR A 331 10.03 -20.60 4.25
CA TYR A 331 10.46 -21.08 2.94
C TYR A 331 9.21 -21.40 2.12
N GLN A 332 9.05 -20.77 0.97
CA GLN A 332 8.04 -21.12 -0.01
C GLN A 332 8.59 -22.25 -0.87
N ILE A 333 7.92 -23.41 -0.83
CA ILE A 333 8.39 -24.64 -1.49
C ILE A 333 7.59 -24.88 -2.76
N TYR A 334 8.28 -25.05 -3.88
CA TYR A 334 7.70 -25.28 -5.19
C TYR A 334 8.36 -26.49 -5.86
N ASP A 335 7.65 -27.08 -6.80
CA ASP A 335 8.21 -28.06 -7.73
C ASP A 335 8.18 -27.56 -9.19
N SER A 336 8.63 -28.40 -10.11
CA SER A 336 8.72 -28.04 -11.54
C SER A 336 7.35 -27.78 -12.18
N GLN A 337 6.26 -28.36 -11.66
CA GLN A 337 4.92 -28.21 -12.23
C GLN A 337 4.43 -26.75 -12.20
N VAL A 338 4.72 -26.05 -11.10
CA VAL A 338 4.23 -24.69 -10.88
C VAL A 338 5.30 -23.62 -11.17
N ARG A 339 6.57 -24.03 -11.34
CA ARG A 339 7.69 -23.11 -11.58
C ARG A 339 7.44 -22.11 -12.73
N PRO A 340 6.88 -22.51 -13.90
CA PRO A 340 6.59 -21.60 -15.00
C PRO A 340 5.51 -20.55 -14.71
N TYR A 341 4.69 -20.76 -13.67
CA TYR A 341 3.59 -19.86 -13.29
C TYR A 341 3.96 -18.90 -12.18
N LEU A 342 5.19 -18.98 -11.64
CA LEU A 342 5.66 -18.03 -10.66
C LEU A 342 5.80 -16.65 -11.30
N ARG A 343 5.61 -15.63 -10.48
CA ARG A 343 5.74 -14.24 -10.89
C ARG A 343 7.20 -13.89 -11.24
N LYS A 344 7.39 -12.86 -12.05
CA LYS A 344 8.72 -12.43 -12.53
C LYS A 344 9.73 -12.15 -11.42
N GLU A 345 9.27 -11.70 -10.27
CA GLU A 345 10.15 -11.43 -9.11
C GLU A 345 10.83 -12.67 -8.51
N TYR A 346 10.43 -13.87 -8.95
CA TYR A 346 11.11 -15.13 -8.60
C TYR A 346 12.27 -15.48 -9.55
N ASP A 347 12.38 -14.79 -10.69
CA ASP A 347 13.39 -14.99 -11.73
C ASP A 347 14.43 -13.87 -11.80
N LEU A 348 14.30 -12.85 -10.94
CA LEU A 348 15.27 -11.76 -10.91
C LEU A 348 16.61 -12.22 -10.34
N GLU A 349 17.70 -11.58 -10.76
CA GLU A 349 19.04 -11.83 -10.26
C GLU A 349 19.14 -11.61 -8.73
N GLU A 350 18.33 -10.71 -8.20
CA GLU A 350 18.24 -10.41 -6.77
C GLU A 350 17.47 -11.47 -5.97
N ALA A 351 16.77 -12.41 -6.62
CA ALA A 351 15.98 -13.40 -5.92
C ALA A 351 16.87 -14.44 -5.23
N THR A 352 16.60 -14.66 -3.95
CA THR A 352 17.25 -15.76 -3.21
C THR A 352 16.53 -17.06 -3.53
N ILE A 353 17.24 -18.03 -4.07
CA ILE A 353 16.70 -19.32 -4.50
C ILE A 353 17.61 -20.47 -4.07
N TYR A 354 17.02 -21.55 -3.60
CA TYR A 354 17.61 -22.86 -3.45
C TYR A 354 16.95 -23.83 -4.42
N GLN A 355 17.72 -24.66 -5.09
CA GLN A 355 17.23 -25.64 -6.06
C GLN A 355 17.96 -26.97 -5.88
N ALA A 356 17.21 -28.08 -6.02
CA ALA A 356 17.74 -29.44 -5.99
C ALA A 356 16.87 -30.38 -6.80
N ASP A 357 17.42 -31.52 -7.19
CA ASP A 357 16.69 -32.53 -7.98
C ASP A 357 15.78 -33.40 -7.10
N THR A 358 16.07 -33.54 -5.81
CA THR A 358 15.29 -34.29 -4.82
C THR A 358 14.91 -33.40 -3.62
N LEU A 359 13.86 -33.80 -2.90
CA LEU A 359 13.44 -33.13 -1.67
C LEU A 359 14.46 -33.27 -0.54
N GLU A 360 15.14 -34.42 -0.47
CA GLU A 360 16.23 -34.70 0.47
C GLU A 360 17.42 -33.76 0.25
N GLU A 361 17.84 -33.58 -1.00
CA GLU A 361 18.90 -32.64 -1.37
C GLU A 361 18.46 -31.18 -1.06
N LEU A 362 17.21 -30.80 -1.37
CA LEU A 362 16.70 -29.48 -1.03
C LEU A 362 16.71 -29.26 0.48
N ALA A 363 16.24 -30.23 1.28
CA ALA A 363 16.28 -30.16 2.74
C ALA A 363 17.72 -29.99 3.31
N ASN A 364 18.70 -30.60 2.66
CA ASN A 364 20.10 -30.46 3.03
C ASN A 364 20.69 -29.07 2.76
N LEU A 365 20.15 -28.34 1.76
CA LEU A 365 20.57 -26.98 1.44
C LEU A 365 19.99 -25.94 2.38
N LEU A 366 18.88 -26.26 3.07
CA LEU A 366 18.14 -25.31 3.89
C LEU A 366 18.51 -25.45 5.38
N PRO A 367 18.55 -24.36 6.16
CA PRO A 367 18.73 -24.42 7.60
C PRO A 367 17.39 -24.77 8.31
N VAL A 368 16.84 -25.95 8.02
CA VAL A 368 15.57 -26.45 8.55
C VAL A 368 15.75 -27.80 9.24
N ASN A 369 14.75 -28.20 10.06
CA ASN A 369 14.67 -29.57 10.53
C ASN A 369 14.32 -30.49 9.35
N GLN A 370 15.33 -31.17 8.82
CA GLN A 370 15.22 -31.97 7.59
C GLN A 370 14.21 -33.10 7.70
N ALA A 371 14.21 -33.84 8.83
CA ALA A 371 13.26 -34.94 9.03
C ALA A 371 11.82 -34.46 9.06
N GLN A 372 11.56 -33.34 9.75
CA GLN A 372 10.23 -32.78 9.82
C GLN A 372 9.83 -32.14 8.46
N PHE A 373 10.76 -31.52 7.75
CA PHE A 373 10.53 -30.96 6.40
C PHE A 373 10.01 -32.03 5.45
N LEU A 374 10.71 -33.19 5.36
CA LEU A 374 10.31 -34.29 4.49
C LEU A 374 8.96 -34.90 4.93
N LYS A 375 8.78 -35.12 6.24
CA LYS A 375 7.53 -35.62 6.79
C LYS A 375 6.36 -34.68 6.48
N THR A 376 6.52 -33.39 6.62
CA THR A 376 5.45 -32.40 6.35
C THR A 376 5.04 -32.41 4.86
N ILE A 377 6.00 -32.53 3.93
CA ILE A 377 5.68 -32.62 2.50
C ILE A 377 4.99 -33.93 2.18
N GLU A 378 5.41 -35.06 2.78
CA GLU A 378 4.75 -36.34 2.61
C GLU A 378 3.30 -36.30 3.13
N GLU A 379 3.05 -35.80 4.34
CA GLU A 379 1.72 -35.62 4.92
C GLU A 379 0.85 -34.69 4.06
N TYR A 380 1.42 -33.58 3.59
CA TYR A 380 0.74 -32.66 2.69
C TYR A 380 0.34 -33.39 1.38
N ASN A 381 1.25 -34.09 0.72
CA ASN A 381 0.98 -34.79 -0.52
C ASN A 381 -0.13 -35.84 -0.37
N HIS A 382 -0.17 -36.56 0.75
CA HIS A 382 -1.23 -37.53 1.04
C HIS A 382 -2.61 -36.88 1.29
N SER A 383 -2.60 -35.66 1.82
CA SER A 383 -3.82 -34.92 2.18
C SER A 383 -4.48 -34.20 0.99
N VAL A 384 -3.78 -34.02 -0.15
CA VAL A 384 -4.28 -33.32 -1.33
C VAL A 384 -5.46 -34.08 -1.94
N GLN A 385 -6.61 -33.42 -2.01
CA GLN A 385 -7.84 -33.96 -2.55
C GLN A 385 -7.82 -34.00 -4.09
N GLU A 386 -8.50 -34.98 -4.67
CA GLU A 386 -8.76 -35.02 -6.11
C GLU A 386 -9.68 -33.85 -6.51
N GLY A 387 -9.52 -33.36 -7.72
CA GLY A 387 -10.30 -32.22 -8.24
C GLY A 387 -9.59 -31.49 -9.37
N ASN A 388 -10.32 -30.65 -10.05
CA ASN A 388 -9.75 -29.79 -11.10
C ASN A 388 -9.03 -28.62 -10.48
N TYR A 389 -7.76 -28.47 -10.82
CA TYR A 389 -6.99 -27.29 -10.48
C TYR A 389 -7.38 -26.13 -11.40
N ASN A 390 -7.82 -25.01 -10.80
CA ASN A 390 -8.17 -23.78 -11.54
C ASN A 390 -7.67 -22.53 -10.79
N PRO A 391 -6.55 -21.93 -11.19
CA PRO A 391 -5.96 -20.77 -10.50
C PRO A 391 -6.77 -19.48 -10.68
N THR A 392 -7.84 -19.51 -11.50
CA THR A 392 -8.65 -18.32 -11.82
C THR A 392 -9.89 -18.17 -10.95
N GLU A 393 -10.22 -19.19 -10.17
CA GLU A 393 -11.33 -19.20 -9.22
C GLU A 393 -10.90 -19.88 -7.91
N LYS A 394 -11.67 -19.76 -6.86
CA LYS A 394 -11.50 -20.59 -5.67
C LYS A 394 -12.04 -21.97 -5.99
N ASP A 395 -11.12 -22.85 -6.39
CA ASP A 395 -11.45 -24.15 -6.99
C ASP A 395 -11.87 -25.22 -5.97
N GLY A 396 -11.69 -24.94 -4.66
CA GLY A 396 -11.97 -25.90 -3.61
C GLY A 396 -11.05 -27.13 -3.60
N LYS A 397 -10.06 -27.21 -4.51
CA LYS A 397 -9.06 -28.28 -4.52
C LYS A 397 -8.10 -28.07 -3.36
N GLY A 398 -8.49 -28.61 -2.21
CA GLY A 398 -7.82 -28.43 -0.93
C GLY A 398 -7.14 -29.67 -0.41
N THR A 399 -6.82 -29.62 0.88
CA THR A 399 -6.28 -30.74 1.66
C THR A 399 -7.29 -31.17 2.71
N ASP A 400 -7.25 -32.44 3.12
CA ASP A 400 -8.05 -33.00 4.20
C ASP A 400 -7.17 -33.64 5.27
N GLY A 401 -7.60 -33.57 6.54
CA GLY A 401 -6.95 -34.25 7.67
C GLY A 401 -5.65 -33.60 8.17
N ILE A 402 -5.24 -32.44 7.68
CA ILE A 402 -4.06 -31.71 8.16
C ILE A 402 -4.39 -30.30 8.66
N THR A 403 -3.55 -29.79 9.54
CA THR A 403 -3.67 -28.44 10.11
C THR A 403 -2.31 -27.71 10.02
N PRO A 404 -2.27 -26.49 9.44
CA PRO A 404 -3.36 -25.78 8.79
C PRO A 404 -3.80 -26.47 7.49
N PRO A 405 -5.07 -26.31 7.06
CA PRO A 405 -5.50 -26.78 5.74
C PRO A 405 -4.86 -25.94 4.63
N LYS A 406 -4.92 -26.42 3.38
CA LYS A 406 -4.82 -25.58 2.19
C LYS A 406 -6.17 -25.63 1.48
N SER A 407 -6.91 -24.53 1.51
CA SER A 407 -8.33 -24.53 1.11
C SER A 407 -8.55 -24.58 -0.39
N ASN A 408 -7.63 -24.07 -1.19
CA ASN A 408 -7.70 -24.04 -2.65
C ASN A 408 -6.31 -24.27 -3.27
N TRP A 409 -6.28 -24.64 -4.53
CA TRP A 409 -5.08 -24.76 -5.37
C TRP A 409 -4.03 -25.73 -4.82
N ALA A 410 -4.47 -26.77 -4.12
CA ALA A 410 -3.56 -27.78 -3.59
C ALA A 410 -3.07 -28.71 -4.71
N LEU A 411 -1.77 -28.69 -4.97
CA LEU A 411 -1.07 -29.61 -5.85
C LEU A 411 -0.02 -30.36 -5.06
N ARG A 412 0.19 -31.65 -5.36
CA ARG A 412 1.28 -32.43 -4.76
C ARG A 412 2.62 -31.88 -5.19
N ILE A 413 3.58 -31.88 -4.28
CA ILE A 413 4.97 -31.47 -4.51
C ILE A 413 5.77 -32.75 -4.74
N GLU A 414 5.90 -33.16 -5.99
CA GLU A 414 6.44 -34.50 -6.34
C GLU A 414 7.29 -34.55 -7.61
N GLN A 415 7.39 -33.43 -8.35
CA GLN A 415 8.14 -33.40 -9.62
C GLN A 415 9.34 -32.46 -9.52
N GLY A 416 10.53 -33.07 -9.45
CA GLY A 416 11.79 -32.29 -9.48
C GLY A 416 12.04 -31.57 -10.82
N PRO A 417 12.92 -30.59 -10.88
CA PRO A 417 13.62 -30.01 -9.72
C PRO A 417 12.70 -29.25 -8.77
N PHE A 418 13.09 -29.23 -7.49
CA PHE A 418 12.41 -28.57 -6.40
C PHE A 418 13.07 -27.24 -6.07
N TYR A 419 12.29 -26.28 -5.61
CA TYR A 419 12.75 -24.92 -5.34
C TYR A 419 12.27 -24.45 -3.96
N ALA A 420 13.14 -23.72 -3.25
CA ALA A 420 12.79 -23.03 -2.02
C ALA A 420 13.20 -21.55 -2.11
N PHE A 421 12.28 -20.67 -1.77
CA PHE A 421 12.52 -19.24 -1.67
C PHE A 421 12.37 -18.80 -0.21
N PRO A 422 13.47 -18.38 0.45
CA PRO A 422 13.40 -17.89 1.81
C PRO A 422 12.73 -16.53 1.85
N VAL A 423 11.77 -16.36 2.76
CA VAL A 423 11.01 -15.14 2.97
C VAL A 423 11.05 -14.70 4.41
N THR A 424 11.05 -13.40 4.62
CA THR A 424 10.89 -12.76 5.93
C THR A 424 9.74 -11.75 5.89
N CYS A 425 9.44 -11.13 7.04
CA CYS A 425 8.43 -10.10 7.13
C CYS A 425 8.90 -8.78 6.53
N GLY A 426 8.17 -8.24 5.58
CA GLY A 426 8.33 -6.88 5.08
C GLY A 426 7.11 -6.02 5.45
N ILE A 427 7.31 -5.00 6.28
CA ILE A 427 6.28 -4.02 6.64
C ILE A 427 6.19 -2.93 5.56
N THR A 428 4.95 -2.54 5.21
CA THR A 428 4.70 -1.56 4.12
C THR A 428 4.10 -0.27 4.63
N PHE A 429 3.04 -0.34 5.45
CA PHE A 429 2.40 0.83 6.05
C PHE A 429 1.59 0.43 7.29
N SER A 430 1.40 1.38 8.21
CA SER A 430 0.59 1.22 9.42
C SER A 430 -0.91 1.42 9.13
N PHE A 431 -1.80 0.79 9.91
CA PHE A 431 -3.25 0.98 9.81
C PHE A 431 -3.80 2.04 10.77
N GLY A 432 -3.06 2.30 11.84
CA GLY A 432 -3.36 3.38 12.78
C GLY A 432 -3.00 4.75 12.22
N GLY A 433 -3.80 5.73 12.52
CA GLY A 433 -3.61 7.11 12.13
C GLY A 433 -4.39 8.05 13.04
N ILE A 434 -4.74 9.22 12.54
CA ILE A 434 -5.57 10.21 13.22
C ILE A 434 -7.01 10.17 12.69
N HIS A 435 -7.96 10.60 13.53
CA HIS A 435 -9.36 10.69 13.13
C HIS A 435 -9.56 11.88 12.18
N VAL A 436 -10.23 11.62 11.06
CA VAL A 436 -10.67 12.67 10.14
C VAL A 436 -12.13 12.48 9.78
N ASN A 437 -12.79 13.55 9.39
CA ASN A 437 -14.10 13.46 8.78
C ASN A 437 -14.02 13.16 7.27
N THR A 438 -15.15 13.09 6.59
CA THR A 438 -15.25 12.72 5.17
C THR A 438 -14.61 13.71 4.19
N VAL A 439 -14.24 14.90 4.65
CA VAL A 439 -13.56 15.92 3.85
C VAL A 439 -12.09 16.13 4.25
N GLY A 440 -11.59 15.31 5.18
CA GLY A 440 -10.18 15.29 5.58
C GLY A 440 -9.81 16.25 6.72
N GLU A 441 -10.77 16.91 7.39
CA GLU A 441 -10.49 17.70 8.59
C GLU A 441 -10.11 16.80 9.75
N VAL A 442 -9.03 17.12 10.45
CA VAL A 442 -8.56 16.40 11.63
C VAL A 442 -9.46 16.69 12.81
N LEU A 443 -9.92 15.64 13.50
CA LEU A 443 -10.79 15.73 14.66
C LEU A 443 -10.00 15.56 15.96
N ASN A 444 -10.42 16.29 17.00
CA ASN A 444 -9.94 16.14 18.37
C ASN A 444 -10.71 15.05 19.13
N GLU A 445 -10.43 14.85 20.41
CA GLU A 445 -11.08 13.84 21.28
C GLU A 445 -12.60 14.08 21.46
N GLU A 446 -13.09 15.33 21.25
CA GLU A 446 -14.52 15.67 21.28
C GLU A 446 -15.18 15.54 19.89
N GLU A 447 -14.49 14.94 18.91
CA GLU A 447 -14.94 14.81 17.52
C GLU A 447 -15.17 16.17 16.82
N ALA A 448 -14.59 17.23 17.31
CA ALA A 448 -14.63 18.55 16.71
C ALA A 448 -13.40 18.79 15.82
N PRO A 449 -13.54 19.48 14.67
CA PRO A 449 -12.41 19.81 13.82
C PRO A 449 -11.39 20.73 14.50
N ILE A 450 -10.10 20.40 14.34
CA ILE A 450 -9.01 21.32 14.66
C ILE A 450 -8.89 22.30 13.48
N ALA A 451 -9.23 23.55 13.71
CA ALA A 451 -9.41 24.54 12.66
C ALA A 451 -8.12 24.75 11.83
N GLY A 452 -8.22 24.54 10.51
CA GLY A 452 -7.10 24.64 9.57
C GLY A 452 -6.18 23.42 9.50
N LEU A 453 -6.48 22.33 10.22
CA LEU A 453 -5.70 21.08 10.16
C LEU A 453 -6.43 19.99 9.40
N PHE A 454 -5.76 19.42 8.38
CA PHE A 454 -6.26 18.37 7.52
C PHE A 454 -5.26 17.22 7.44
N ALA A 455 -5.73 16.04 7.08
CA ALA A 455 -4.84 14.90 6.86
C ALA A 455 -5.31 14.00 5.71
N ALA A 456 -4.35 13.30 5.09
CA ALA A 456 -4.59 12.41 3.97
C ALA A 456 -3.60 11.23 3.93
N GLY A 457 -3.96 10.21 3.16
CA GLY A 457 -3.12 9.04 2.96
C GLY A 457 -3.02 8.17 4.21
N GLU A 458 -1.84 7.66 4.50
CA GLU A 458 -1.56 6.80 5.65
C GLU A 458 -1.75 7.49 7.00
N MET A 459 -1.75 8.82 7.02
CA MET A 459 -2.11 9.60 8.22
C MET A 459 -3.54 9.34 8.70
N VAL A 460 -4.45 8.89 7.81
CA VAL A 460 -5.88 8.66 8.11
C VAL A 460 -6.09 7.29 8.68
N GLY A 461 -6.46 7.21 9.96
CA GLY A 461 -6.87 5.98 10.62
C GLY A 461 -8.32 5.58 10.30
N GLY A 462 -8.68 4.33 10.61
CA GLY A 462 -10.07 3.86 10.55
C GLY A 462 -10.54 3.34 9.19
N ILE A 463 -9.70 3.30 8.17
CA ILE A 463 -10.06 2.74 6.86
C ILE A 463 -9.65 1.26 6.77
N PHE A 464 -8.46 0.90 7.23
CA PHE A 464 -7.92 -0.45 7.15
C PHE A 464 -7.72 -1.07 8.52
N TYR A 465 -8.03 -2.38 8.62
CA TYR A 465 -7.91 -3.16 9.86
C TYR A 465 -7.54 -4.60 9.52
N GLU A 466 -6.55 -5.17 10.20
CA GLU A 466 -6.07 -6.55 10.00
C GLU A 466 -5.56 -6.84 8.59
N ASN A 467 -6.19 -6.29 7.58
CA ASN A 467 -5.97 -6.51 6.17
C ASN A 467 -6.55 -5.34 5.34
N TYR A 468 -6.36 -5.36 4.01
CA TYR A 468 -6.98 -4.41 3.10
C TYR A 468 -7.11 -5.01 1.68
N PRO A 469 -8.06 -4.55 0.84
CA PRO A 469 -8.11 -4.96 -0.55
C PRO A 469 -6.93 -4.34 -1.32
N GLY A 470 -6.14 -5.15 -2.03
CA GLY A 470 -4.97 -4.67 -2.78
C GLY A 470 -5.31 -3.48 -3.69
N GLY A 471 -4.42 -2.49 -3.72
CA GLY A 471 -4.59 -1.25 -4.49
C GLY A 471 -5.40 -0.15 -3.81
N SER A 472 -6.07 -0.46 -2.68
CA SER A 472 -6.88 0.54 -1.94
C SER A 472 -6.02 1.57 -1.20
N GLY A 473 -4.78 1.24 -0.84
CA GLY A 473 -3.87 2.19 -0.18
C GLY A 473 -3.51 3.39 -1.07
N LEU A 474 -3.16 3.15 -2.34
CA LEU A 474 -2.93 4.23 -3.30
C LEU A 474 -4.22 5.03 -3.55
N MET A 475 -5.36 4.36 -3.72
CA MET A 475 -6.64 5.03 -3.94
C MET A 475 -7.03 5.88 -2.73
N SER A 476 -6.87 5.38 -1.51
CA SER A 476 -7.12 6.15 -0.29
C SER A 476 -6.26 7.41 -0.24
N GLY A 477 -4.96 7.30 -0.56
CA GLY A 477 -4.06 8.45 -0.65
C GLY A 477 -4.53 9.48 -1.67
N SER A 478 -4.96 9.03 -2.86
CA SER A 478 -5.43 9.93 -3.93
C SER A 478 -6.75 10.61 -3.59
N VAL A 479 -7.74 9.84 -3.07
CA VAL A 479 -9.07 10.34 -2.71
C VAL A 479 -8.98 11.35 -1.57
N TYR A 480 -8.37 10.94 -0.45
CA TYR A 480 -8.27 11.83 0.71
C TYR A 480 -7.28 12.98 0.48
N GLY A 481 -6.23 12.77 -0.33
CA GLY A 481 -5.36 13.86 -0.77
C GLY A 481 -6.15 14.95 -1.49
N LYS A 482 -6.91 14.56 -2.53
CA LYS A 482 -7.75 15.50 -3.27
C LYS A 482 -8.79 16.19 -2.38
N LEU A 483 -9.48 15.45 -1.50
CA LEU A 483 -10.49 16.00 -0.59
C LEU A 483 -9.88 16.97 0.41
N ALA A 484 -8.85 16.56 1.14
CA ALA A 484 -8.17 17.38 2.13
C ALA A 484 -7.58 18.66 1.50
N GLY A 485 -6.92 18.55 0.34
CA GLY A 485 -6.39 19.70 -0.39
C GLY A 485 -7.47 20.69 -0.82
N THR A 486 -8.60 20.17 -1.34
CA THR A 486 -9.75 20.99 -1.73
C THR A 486 -10.35 21.72 -0.53
N SER A 487 -10.56 21.03 0.58
CA SER A 487 -11.15 21.57 1.82
C SER A 487 -10.22 22.57 2.50
N ALA A 488 -8.92 22.26 2.56
CA ALA A 488 -7.89 23.15 3.09
C ALA A 488 -7.83 24.48 2.33
N ALA A 489 -7.96 24.41 0.98
CA ALA A 489 -7.99 25.61 0.14
C ALA A 489 -9.25 26.44 0.38
N SER A 490 -10.41 25.82 0.47
CA SER A 490 -11.67 26.51 0.75
C SER A 490 -11.57 27.24 2.10
N TYR A 491 -11.12 26.52 3.13
CA TYR A 491 -10.92 27.09 4.48
C TYR A 491 -9.93 28.26 4.47
N ALA A 492 -8.77 28.13 3.82
CA ALA A 492 -7.77 29.18 3.79
C ALA A 492 -8.23 30.44 3.04
N LEU A 493 -8.90 30.27 1.90
CA LEU A 493 -9.37 31.39 1.09
C LEU A 493 -10.56 32.15 1.73
N GLU A 494 -11.41 31.46 2.47
CA GLU A 494 -12.48 32.09 3.28
C GLU A 494 -11.89 32.95 4.40
N ASN A 495 -10.95 32.41 5.19
CA ASN A 495 -10.30 33.14 6.27
C ASN A 495 -9.41 34.32 5.80
N ARG A 496 -8.90 34.27 4.55
CA ARG A 496 -8.16 35.39 3.95
C ARG A 496 -9.06 36.59 3.64
N ARG A 497 -10.31 36.36 3.25
CA ARG A 497 -11.27 37.44 2.96
C ARG A 497 -11.65 38.19 4.22
N ASP A 498 -11.78 37.51 5.34
CA ASP A 498 -12.16 38.12 6.61
C ASP A 498 -11.05 39.04 7.18
N THR A 499 -9.78 38.75 6.89
CA THR A 499 -8.63 39.59 7.30
C THR A 499 -8.45 40.85 6.43
N VAL A 500 -9.00 40.90 5.23
CA VAL A 500 -8.92 42.07 4.31
C VAL A 500 -10.09 43.03 4.54
N THR A 501 -11.17 42.59 5.18
CA THR A 501 -12.38 43.37 5.46
C THR A 501 -12.41 43.99 6.85
N GLN A 502 -11.41 43.76 7.70
CA GLN A 502 -11.15 44.43 8.96
C GLN A 502 -10.04 45.47 8.80
#